data_fc19acfcc67db2357bb328ed45058377
#
_entry.id   fc19acfcc67db2357bb328ed45058377
#
_cell.length_a   1.000
_cell.length_b   1.000
_cell.length_c   1.000
_cell.angle_alpha   90.00
_cell.angle_beta   90.00
_cell.angle_gamma   90.00
#
_symmetry.space_group_name_H-M   'P 1'
#
loop_
_entity.id
_entity.type
_entity.pdbx_description
1 polymer ?
#
loop_
_entity_poly.entity_id
_entity_poly.type
_entity_poly.pdbx_seq_one_letter_code
_entity_poly.pdbx_strand_id
1 'polypeptide(L)'
;MNIMSLKGYSKSGLLVLAGLMLVISTGCGGEKKKAPAPESAPAKEASMPEGHPSVGDQSMNEAAKVSHANIKTQKEVNISPEVKKKWTMAKLDITDASTKQTKTVTVTVSKAVQLNDAGLKIRLEVIVPDYAIAENRIESRSNEDKNPAALIEIIEGDNVVSRGWIFRDFPEFNSYTDLRFPVVFVEAGSAK
;
A
#
# COMPACT_ATOMS: atom_id res chain seq x y z
N MET A 1 27.18 -0.36 -50.67
CA MET A 1 28.38 0.46 -50.83
C MET A 1 28.40 1.52 -49.73
N ASN A 2 29.44 1.48 -48.95
CA ASN A 2 29.87 2.41 -47.87
C ASN A 2 29.09 2.33 -46.55
N ILE A 3 29.69 1.71 -45.54
CA ILE A 3 30.93 1.81 -44.74
C ILE A 3 30.76 2.78 -43.55
N MET A 4 30.88 2.15 -42.38
CA MET A 4 31.55 2.56 -41.14
C MET A 4 31.27 3.92 -40.49
N SER A 5 30.95 3.86 -39.19
CA SER A 5 31.88 4.40 -38.19
C SER A 5 31.61 3.89 -36.78
N LEU A 6 32.58 3.16 -36.27
CA LEU A 6 32.84 2.86 -34.85
C LEU A 6 33.57 4.03 -34.20
N LYS A 7 33.29 4.27 -32.91
CA LYS A 7 34.18 4.73 -31.81
C LYS A 7 33.31 5.50 -30.79
N GLY A 8 33.36 5.24 -29.51
CA GLY A 8 34.48 5.20 -28.65
C GLY A 8 34.17 4.61 -27.27
N TYR A 9 35.04 3.76 -26.90
CA TYR A 9 35.29 3.26 -25.54
C TYR A 9 35.89 4.41 -24.69
N SER A 10 35.38 4.59 -23.47
CA SER A 10 36.15 5.30 -22.43
C SER A 10 36.14 4.46 -21.15
N LYS A 11 37.29 3.87 -20.89
CA LYS A 11 37.70 3.28 -19.60
C LYS A 11 38.28 4.39 -18.73
N SER A 12 38.07 4.31 -17.45
CA SER A 12 38.83 4.82 -16.29
C SER A 12 37.85 5.37 -15.26
N GLY A 13 37.85 5.01 -14.00
CA GLY A 13 38.92 4.83 -13.10
C GLY A 13 38.48 4.18 -11.79
N LEU A 14 39.33 3.32 -11.41
CA LEU A 14 39.47 2.66 -10.13
C LEU A 14 39.91 3.69 -9.06
N LEU A 15 39.18 3.80 -7.95
CA LEU A 15 39.72 4.39 -6.72
C LEU A 15 39.24 3.62 -5.49
N VAL A 16 40.18 2.81 -5.00
CA VAL A 16 40.16 2.13 -3.72
C VAL A 16 40.50 3.17 -2.64
N LEU A 17 39.68 3.28 -1.63
CA LEU A 17 40.10 3.91 -0.38
C LEU A 17 39.58 3.09 0.81
N ALA A 18 40.49 2.32 1.35
CA ALA A 18 40.38 1.64 2.62
C ALA A 18 40.47 2.67 3.76
N GLY A 19 39.49 2.69 4.62
CA GLY A 19 39.49 3.47 5.85
C GLY A 19 39.03 2.64 7.03
N LEU A 20 39.99 1.97 7.65
CA LEU A 20 39.88 1.24 8.91
C LEU A 20 39.82 2.24 10.05
N MET A 21 38.73 2.34 10.80
CA MET A 21 38.74 2.92 12.14
C MET A 21 38.01 2.04 13.13
N LEU A 22 38.86 1.39 13.92
CA LEU A 22 38.55 0.62 15.11
C LEU A 22 38.42 1.63 16.26
N VAL A 23 37.27 1.71 16.91
CA VAL A 23 37.15 2.37 18.21
C VAL A 23 36.54 1.38 19.20
N ILE A 24 37.42 0.89 20.06
CA ILE A 24 37.09 0.11 21.25
C ILE A 24 36.83 1.09 22.36
N SER A 25 35.65 1.08 22.97
CA SER A 25 35.39 1.69 24.26
C SER A 25 34.78 0.66 25.19
N THR A 26 35.62 0.11 26.02
CA THR A 26 35.32 -0.57 27.29
C THR A 26 34.80 0.45 28.30
N GLY A 27 33.67 0.19 28.89
CA GLY A 27 33.09 0.96 29.99
C GLY A 27 32.40 0.04 30.99
N CYS A 28 33.04 -0.13 32.12
CA CYS A 28 32.70 -0.89 33.31
C CYS A 28 31.35 -0.58 33.98
N GLY A 29 30.70 -1.63 34.54
CA GLY A 29 30.47 -1.73 35.97
C GLY A 29 29.31 -0.91 36.55
N GLY A 30 28.25 -1.58 36.93
CA GLY A 30 27.17 -1.05 37.76
C GLY A 30 26.45 -2.18 38.50
N GLU A 31 26.63 -2.20 39.81
CA GLU A 31 26.20 -3.19 40.81
C GLU A 31 24.71 -3.53 40.78
N LYS A 32 24.44 -4.80 40.93
CA LYS A 32 23.12 -5.37 41.27
C LYS A 32 22.77 -4.99 42.71
N LYS A 33 21.87 -4.03 42.93
CA LYS A 33 21.11 -3.93 44.18
C LYS A 33 19.83 -4.75 44.06
N LYS A 34 19.82 -5.84 44.80
CA LYS A 34 18.71 -6.72 45.09
C LYS A 34 17.71 -5.99 45.97
N ALA A 35 16.53 -5.62 45.48
CA ALA A 35 15.43 -5.13 46.29
C ALA A 35 14.58 -6.31 46.76
N PRO A 36 14.02 -6.29 47.98
CA PRO A 36 13.32 -7.41 48.57
C PRO A 36 11.91 -7.57 47.98
N ALA A 37 11.49 -8.81 47.89
CA ALA A 37 10.16 -9.20 47.47
C ALA A 37 9.08 -8.69 48.44
N PRO A 38 7.96 -8.15 47.98
CA PRO A 38 6.80 -7.96 48.81
C PRO A 38 6.00 -9.27 48.93
N GLU A 39 5.64 -9.57 50.14
CA GLU A 39 4.87 -10.60 50.73
C GLU A 39 3.49 -10.78 50.05
N SER A 40 3.12 -12.01 49.84
CA SER A 40 1.86 -12.43 49.24
C SER A 40 0.65 -12.05 50.12
N ALA A 41 -0.23 -11.18 49.61
CA ALA A 41 -1.58 -11.02 50.14
C ALA A 41 -2.55 -11.93 49.35
N PRO A 42 -3.60 -12.51 50.00
CA PRO A 42 -4.44 -13.51 49.39
C PRO A 42 -5.35 -12.96 48.32
N ALA A 43 -5.42 -13.69 47.22
CA ALA A 43 -6.31 -13.41 46.10
C ALA A 43 -7.78 -13.48 46.56
N LYS A 44 -8.50 -12.36 46.42
CA LYS A 44 -9.96 -12.38 46.38
C LYS A 44 -10.37 -12.85 45.00
N GLU A 45 -11.06 -13.98 44.92
CA GLU A 45 -11.79 -14.40 43.75
C GLU A 45 -12.79 -13.32 43.35
N ALA A 46 -12.50 -12.62 42.27
CA ALA A 46 -13.48 -11.84 41.55
C ALA A 46 -14.19 -12.76 40.57
N SER A 47 -15.43 -13.08 40.89
CA SER A 47 -16.36 -13.76 40.00
C SER A 47 -16.47 -13.01 38.65
N MET A 48 -16.09 -13.67 37.58
CA MET A 48 -16.34 -13.18 36.21
C MET A 48 -17.86 -13.17 35.96
N PRO A 49 -18.40 -12.12 35.32
CA PRO A 49 -19.79 -12.16 34.84
C PRO A 49 -19.91 -13.20 33.73
N GLU A 50 -20.86 -14.12 33.86
CA GLU A 50 -21.27 -15.05 32.83
C GLU A 50 -21.79 -14.27 31.59
N GLY A 51 -21.16 -14.45 30.46
CA GLY A 51 -21.61 -13.81 29.22
C GLY A 51 -20.63 -13.80 28.08
N HIS A 52 -19.48 -14.47 28.18
CA HIS A 52 -18.64 -14.67 27.00
C HIS A 52 -19.07 -15.95 26.27
N PRO A 53 -19.45 -15.88 24.99
CA PRO A 53 -19.65 -17.08 24.19
C PRO A 53 -18.34 -17.86 24.14
N SER A 54 -18.40 -19.13 24.44
CA SER A 54 -17.30 -20.08 24.36
C SER A 54 -16.70 -20.04 22.97
N VAL A 55 -15.39 -19.74 22.87
CA VAL A 55 -14.62 -19.90 21.64
C VAL A 55 -14.50 -21.41 21.39
N GLY A 56 -15.52 -21.97 20.76
CA GLY A 56 -15.47 -23.29 20.16
C GLY A 56 -14.53 -23.28 18.98
N ASP A 57 -13.71 -24.31 18.98
CA ASP A 57 -12.82 -24.79 17.94
C ASP A 57 -13.34 -24.49 16.50
N GLN A 58 -12.99 -23.34 15.93
CA GLN A 58 -13.26 -23.04 14.53
C GLN A 58 -11.95 -23.11 13.77
N SER A 59 -11.88 -24.20 13.03
CA SER A 59 -10.85 -24.66 12.14
C SER A 59 -10.22 -23.55 11.25
N MET A 60 -8.94 -23.76 10.92
CA MET A 60 -8.05 -22.95 10.04
C MET A 60 -8.59 -22.63 8.63
N ASN A 61 -9.87 -22.81 8.38
CA ASN A 61 -10.50 -22.47 7.10
C ASN A 61 -11.07 -21.04 7.05
N GLU A 62 -11.00 -20.26 8.13
CA GLU A 62 -11.49 -18.89 8.14
C GLU A 62 -10.44 -17.85 7.75
N ALA A 63 -9.14 -18.16 7.81
CA ALA A 63 -8.08 -17.23 7.40
C ALA A 63 -8.16 -16.87 5.89
N ALA A 64 -8.67 -17.77 5.06
CA ALA A 64 -8.91 -17.51 3.64
C ALA A 64 -10.15 -16.63 3.38
N LYS A 65 -11.13 -16.64 4.31
CA LYS A 65 -12.34 -15.81 4.20
C LYS A 65 -12.13 -14.35 4.65
N VAL A 66 -11.15 -14.10 5.51
CA VAL A 66 -10.85 -12.74 6.02
C VAL A 66 -10.32 -11.82 4.92
N SER A 67 -9.63 -12.37 3.92
CA SER A 67 -9.16 -11.62 2.74
C SER A 67 -10.30 -11.03 1.90
N HIS A 68 -11.48 -11.69 1.88
CA HIS A 68 -12.65 -11.20 1.16
C HIS A 68 -13.58 -10.31 2.03
N ALA A 69 -13.46 -10.36 3.35
CA ALA A 69 -14.30 -9.55 4.25
C ALA A 69 -13.95 -8.06 4.18
N ASN A 70 -12.68 -7.70 3.96
CA ASN A 70 -12.25 -6.31 3.80
C ASN A 70 -12.81 -5.62 2.53
N ILE A 71 -13.21 -6.37 1.53
CA ILE A 71 -13.84 -5.83 0.32
C ILE A 71 -15.28 -5.39 0.60
N LYS A 72 -15.96 -6.02 1.56
CA LYS A 72 -17.38 -5.75 1.88
C LYS A 72 -17.62 -4.57 2.81
N THR A 73 -16.60 -4.08 3.49
CA THR A 73 -16.71 -2.96 4.46
C THR A 73 -16.30 -1.61 3.88
N GLN A 74 -16.06 -1.53 2.57
CA GLN A 74 -15.77 -0.24 1.95
C GLN A 74 -17.02 0.64 1.96
N LYS A 75 -16.82 1.89 2.41
CA LYS A 75 -17.86 2.90 2.40
C LYS A 75 -18.37 3.10 0.96
N GLU A 76 -19.67 3.40 0.84
CA GLU A 76 -20.26 3.73 -0.44
C GLU A 76 -19.58 4.96 -1.06
N VAL A 77 -19.28 4.89 -2.34
CA VAL A 77 -18.67 5.99 -3.10
C VAL A 77 -19.75 6.78 -3.81
N ASN A 78 -20.05 7.97 -3.31
CA ASN A 78 -21.07 8.85 -3.86
C ASN A 78 -20.42 10.09 -4.50
N ILE A 79 -20.23 10.05 -5.81
CA ILE A 79 -19.56 11.11 -6.58
C ILE A 79 -20.51 11.62 -7.66
N SER A 80 -20.56 12.94 -7.80
CA SER A 80 -21.41 13.58 -8.80
C SER A 80 -21.04 13.15 -10.24
N PRO A 81 -22.02 13.14 -11.16
CA PRO A 81 -21.76 12.83 -12.55
C PRO A 81 -20.73 13.76 -13.22
N GLU A 82 -20.65 15.00 -12.80
CA GLU A 82 -19.70 15.99 -13.31
C GLU A 82 -18.26 15.63 -12.96
N VAL A 83 -18.02 15.20 -11.71
CA VAL A 83 -16.71 14.71 -11.26
C VAL A 83 -16.34 13.46 -12.06
N LYS A 84 -17.26 12.48 -12.17
CA LYS A 84 -17.00 11.25 -12.95
C LYS A 84 -16.67 11.53 -14.42
N LYS A 85 -17.32 12.54 -15.02
CA LYS A 85 -17.07 12.92 -16.41
C LYS A 85 -15.71 13.59 -16.60
N LYS A 86 -15.27 14.40 -15.64
CA LYS A 86 -13.99 15.13 -15.71
C LYS A 86 -12.79 14.25 -15.36
N TRP A 87 -12.91 13.46 -14.30
CA TRP A 87 -11.79 12.69 -13.75
C TRP A 87 -11.84 11.23 -14.21
N THR A 88 -11.24 10.97 -15.37
CA THR A 88 -11.38 9.70 -16.10
C THR A 88 -10.12 8.88 -16.20
N MET A 89 -8.96 9.43 -15.84
CA MET A 89 -7.69 8.71 -15.89
C MET A 89 -6.73 9.09 -14.78
N ALA A 90 -5.89 8.14 -14.39
CA ALA A 90 -4.81 8.32 -13.45
C ALA A 90 -3.48 7.86 -14.07
N LYS A 91 -2.41 8.59 -13.79
CA LYS A 91 -1.04 8.17 -14.02
C LYS A 91 -0.52 7.54 -12.73
N LEU A 92 -0.05 6.31 -12.81
CA LEU A 92 0.40 5.52 -11.68
C LEU A 92 1.82 5.02 -11.93
N ASP A 93 2.67 5.09 -10.91
CA ASP A 93 3.94 4.38 -10.88
C ASP A 93 3.75 3.06 -10.14
N ILE A 94 4.01 1.96 -10.82
CA ILE A 94 3.83 0.60 -10.30
C ILE A 94 5.19 -0.06 -10.26
N THR A 95 5.58 -0.53 -9.08
CA THR A 95 6.84 -1.24 -8.87
C THR A 95 6.56 -2.73 -8.77
N ASP A 96 7.20 -3.52 -9.61
CA ASP A 96 7.24 -4.98 -9.44
C ASP A 96 8.27 -5.31 -8.35
N ALA A 97 7.80 -5.83 -7.22
CA ALA A 97 8.66 -6.14 -6.08
C ALA A 97 9.69 -7.23 -6.36
N SER A 98 9.42 -8.12 -7.33
CA SER A 98 10.32 -9.22 -7.71
C SER A 98 11.50 -8.73 -8.56
N THR A 99 11.24 -7.85 -9.52
CA THR A 99 12.24 -7.32 -10.44
C THR A 99 12.83 -5.98 -9.99
N LYS A 100 12.22 -5.32 -9.03
CA LYS A 100 12.53 -3.95 -8.56
C LYS A 100 12.38 -2.89 -9.67
N GLN A 101 11.67 -3.21 -10.73
CA GLN A 101 11.41 -2.27 -11.82
C GLN A 101 10.14 -1.48 -11.57
N THR A 102 10.20 -0.17 -11.78
CA THR A 102 9.05 0.72 -11.73
C THR A 102 8.63 1.09 -13.15
N LYS A 103 7.34 0.98 -13.42
CA LYS A 103 6.73 1.33 -14.70
C LYS A 103 5.64 2.37 -14.46
N THR A 104 5.71 3.48 -15.19
CA THR A 104 4.63 4.46 -15.22
C THR A 104 3.56 4.02 -16.22
N VAL A 105 2.32 3.92 -15.78
CA VAL A 105 1.17 3.57 -16.61
C VAL A 105 0.07 4.61 -16.47
N THR A 106 -0.67 4.83 -17.56
CA THR A 106 -1.90 5.62 -17.54
C THR A 106 -3.10 4.67 -17.59
N VAL A 107 -3.94 4.73 -16.56
CA VAL A 107 -5.11 3.87 -16.43
C VAL A 107 -6.37 4.71 -16.56
N THR A 108 -7.26 4.33 -17.45
CA THR A 108 -8.58 4.97 -17.60
C THR A 108 -9.60 4.27 -16.71
N VAL A 109 -10.51 5.02 -16.11
CA VAL A 109 -11.60 4.50 -15.28
C VAL A 109 -12.35 3.39 -16.02
N SER A 110 -12.62 2.31 -15.31
CA SER A 110 -13.28 1.07 -15.79
C SER A 110 -12.49 0.26 -16.83
N LYS A 111 -11.28 0.70 -17.20
CA LYS A 111 -10.40 -0.07 -18.09
C LYS A 111 -9.30 -0.75 -17.30
N ALA A 112 -8.96 -1.98 -17.69
CA ALA A 112 -7.83 -2.70 -17.12
C ALA A 112 -6.59 -2.54 -18.02
N VAL A 113 -5.42 -2.36 -17.38
CA VAL A 113 -4.12 -2.32 -18.04
C VAL A 113 -3.30 -3.51 -17.56
N GLN A 114 -2.66 -4.22 -18.47
CA GLN A 114 -1.81 -5.36 -18.13
C GLN A 114 -0.50 -4.88 -17.48
N LEU A 115 -0.14 -5.49 -16.36
CA LEU A 115 1.07 -5.18 -15.60
C LEU A 115 2.25 -6.06 -16.00
N ASN A 116 1.99 -7.36 -16.26
CA ASN A 116 3.02 -8.34 -16.62
C ASN A 116 2.49 -9.39 -17.60
N ASP A 117 3.41 -10.22 -18.12
CA ASP A 117 3.09 -11.29 -19.08
C ASP A 117 2.32 -12.45 -18.42
N ALA A 118 2.31 -12.54 -17.10
CA ALA A 118 1.55 -13.54 -16.34
C ALA A 118 0.03 -13.24 -16.27
N GLY A 119 -0.44 -12.19 -16.95
CA GLY A 119 -1.85 -11.85 -17.02
C GLY A 119 -2.39 -11.04 -15.85
N LEU A 120 -1.52 -10.50 -15.03
CA LEU A 120 -1.90 -9.58 -13.97
C LEU A 120 -2.29 -8.23 -14.56
N LYS A 121 -3.40 -7.66 -14.10
CA LYS A 121 -3.95 -6.39 -14.59
C LYS A 121 -4.22 -5.44 -13.43
N ILE A 122 -4.15 -4.15 -13.69
CA ILE A 122 -4.66 -3.09 -12.80
C ILE A 122 -5.90 -2.47 -13.43
N ARG A 123 -6.91 -2.22 -12.62
CA ARG A 123 -8.11 -1.48 -13.00
C ARG A 123 -8.30 -0.29 -12.07
N LEU A 124 -8.66 0.84 -12.65
CA LEU A 124 -9.05 2.04 -11.95
C LEU A 124 -10.58 2.08 -11.88
N GLU A 125 -11.15 2.05 -10.68
CA GLU A 125 -12.60 2.10 -10.52
C GLU A 125 -13.13 3.52 -10.54
N VAL A 126 -12.48 4.41 -9.79
CA VAL A 126 -12.93 5.79 -9.64
C VAL A 126 -11.79 6.69 -9.17
N ILE A 127 -11.88 7.97 -9.53
CA ILE A 127 -11.05 9.06 -9.00
C ILE A 127 -11.92 10.02 -8.25
N VAL A 128 -11.46 10.42 -7.06
CA VAL A 128 -12.07 11.45 -6.21
C VAL A 128 -11.08 12.59 -6.08
N PRO A 129 -11.30 13.74 -6.74
CA PRO A 129 -10.29 14.81 -6.82
C PRO A 129 -10.12 15.60 -5.51
N ASP A 130 -11.12 15.62 -4.66
CA ASP A 130 -11.07 16.25 -3.33
C ASP A 130 -11.75 15.33 -2.30
N TYR A 131 -11.03 14.23 -1.99
CA TYR A 131 -11.53 13.13 -1.18
C TYR A 131 -11.94 13.57 0.22
N ALA A 132 -13.14 13.16 0.62
CA ALA A 132 -13.64 13.30 1.96
C ALA A 132 -14.49 12.10 2.36
N ILE A 133 -14.59 11.89 3.66
CA ILE A 133 -15.54 10.96 4.26
C ILE A 133 -16.63 11.80 4.93
N ALA A 134 -17.86 11.69 4.48
CA ALA A 134 -19.03 12.27 5.09
C ALA A 134 -19.92 11.15 5.64
N GLU A 135 -20.14 11.15 6.96
CA GLU A 135 -20.88 10.10 7.64
C GLU A 135 -20.37 8.70 7.31
N ASN A 136 -21.07 7.96 6.46
CA ASN A 136 -20.70 6.60 6.08
C ASN A 136 -20.39 6.43 4.57
N ARG A 137 -20.12 7.50 3.85
CA ARG A 137 -19.84 7.49 2.41
C ARG A 137 -18.58 8.29 2.08
N ILE A 138 -17.99 7.96 0.94
CA ILE A 138 -16.89 8.70 0.34
C ILE A 138 -17.48 9.64 -0.70
N GLU A 139 -17.08 10.91 -0.66
CA GLU A 139 -17.52 11.94 -1.58
C GLU A 139 -16.38 12.86 -2.00
N SER A 140 -16.61 13.68 -3.02
CA SER A 140 -15.71 14.76 -3.39
C SER A 140 -16.29 16.09 -2.92
N ARG A 141 -15.55 16.83 -2.09
CA ARG A 141 -15.95 18.17 -1.61
C ARG A 141 -16.02 19.19 -2.72
N SER A 142 -15.18 19.01 -3.75
CA SER A 142 -15.13 19.90 -4.90
C SER A 142 -14.74 19.13 -6.17
N ASN A 143 -14.83 19.80 -7.33
CA ASN A 143 -14.36 19.27 -8.61
C ASN A 143 -12.96 19.80 -8.96
N GLU A 144 -12.13 20.04 -7.94
CA GLU A 144 -10.76 20.56 -8.04
C GLU A 144 -9.75 19.53 -7.54
N ASP A 145 -8.54 19.58 -8.06
CA ASP A 145 -7.44 18.69 -7.70
C ASP A 145 -6.78 19.11 -6.37
N LYS A 146 -7.47 18.88 -5.25
CA LYS A 146 -7.03 19.31 -3.91
C LYS A 146 -6.53 18.20 -3.02
N ASN A 147 -7.21 17.07 -3.05
CA ASN A 147 -6.87 15.87 -2.26
C ASN A 147 -7.25 14.63 -3.05
N PRO A 148 -6.57 14.37 -4.18
CA PRO A 148 -6.98 13.29 -5.06
C PRO A 148 -6.68 11.93 -4.48
N ALA A 149 -7.69 11.06 -4.58
CA ALA A 149 -7.60 9.65 -4.28
C ALA A 149 -8.14 8.82 -5.45
N ALA A 150 -7.58 7.65 -5.65
CA ALA A 150 -8.01 6.70 -6.65
C ALA A 150 -8.29 5.34 -6.01
N LEU A 151 -9.40 4.72 -6.38
CA LEU A 151 -9.73 3.35 -6.00
C LEU A 151 -9.26 2.42 -7.11
N ILE A 152 -8.34 1.55 -6.77
CA ILE A 152 -7.72 0.61 -7.73
C ILE A 152 -7.97 -0.84 -7.34
N GLU A 153 -7.90 -1.71 -8.33
CA GLU A 153 -7.95 -3.16 -8.18
C GLU A 153 -6.80 -3.82 -8.93
N ILE A 154 -6.25 -4.86 -8.34
CA ILE A 154 -5.38 -5.81 -9.03
C ILE A 154 -6.20 -7.05 -9.35
N ILE A 155 -6.13 -7.50 -10.60
CA ILE A 155 -6.93 -8.59 -11.14
C ILE A 155 -5.98 -9.66 -11.68
N GLU A 156 -6.18 -10.89 -11.23
CA GLU A 156 -5.49 -12.08 -11.73
C GLU A 156 -6.49 -13.03 -12.37
N GLY A 157 -6.36 -13.23 -13.69
CA GLY A 157 -7.42 -13.86 -14.47
C GLY A 157 -8.70 -13.03 -14.41
N ASP A 158 -9.75 -13.60 -13.81
CA ASP A 158 -11.05 -12.96 -13.61
C ASP A 158 -11.31 -12.55 -12.15
N ASN A 159 -10.34 -12.76 -11.26
CA ASN A 159 -10.49 -12.51 -9.83
C ASN A 159 -9.82 -11.20 -9.42
N VAL A 160 -10.51 -10.40 -8.61
CA VAL A 160 -9.92 -9.27 -7.89
C VAL A 160 -9.14 -9.83 -6.70
N VAL A 161 -7.81 -9.72 -6.74
CA VAL A 161 -6.91 -10.23 -5.71
C VAL A 161 -6.47 -9.16 -4.71
N SER A 162 -6.56 -7.89 -5.09
CA SER A 162 -6.31 -6.75 -4.20
C SER A 162 -7.15 -5.56 -4.62
N ARG A 163 -7.62 -4.76 -3.67
CA ARG A 163 -8.42 -3.56 -3.89
C ARG A 163 -8.18 -2.56 -2.77
N GLY A 164 -8.03 -1.28 -3.11
CA GLY A 164 -7.84 -0.26 -2.11
C GLY A 164 -7.69 1.15 -2.67
N TRP A 165 -7.78 2.11 -1.78
CA TRP A 165 -7.54 3.51 -2.07
C TRP A 165 -6.05 3.82 -2.09
N ILE A 166 -5.63 4.65 -3.03
CA ILE A 166 -4.32 5.29 -3.07
C ILE A 166 -4.52 6.80 -3.10
N PHE A 167 -3.73 7.52 -2.31
CA PHE A 167 -3.76 8.98 -2.20
C PHE A 167 -2.48 9.55 -2.80
N ARG A 168 -2.60 10.62 -3.58
CA ARG A 168 -1.44 11.28 -4.19
C ARG A 168 -0.61 12.03 -3.14
N ASP A 169 -1.29 12.83 -2.32
CA ASP A 169 -0.63 13.76 -1.41
C ASP A 169 -0.44 13.19 -0.01
N PHE A 170 -1.09 12.05 0.32
CA PHE A 170 -1.07 11.40 1.62
C PHE A 170 -0.95 9.87 1.48
N PRO A 171 0.15 9.35 0.91
CA PRO A 171 0.30 7.92 0.65
C PRO A 171 0.31 7.04 1.91
N GLU A 172 0.57 7.61 3.08
CA GLU A 172 0.49 6.93 4.38
C GLU A 172 -0.94 6.49 4.74
N PHE A 173 -1.96 7.07 4.11
CA PHE A 173 -3.37 6.68 4.29
C PHE A 173 -3.86 5.68 3.24
N ASN A 174 -2.98 5.17 2.39
CA ASN A 174 -3.37 4.17 1.42
C ASN A 174 -3.97 2.94 2.11
N SER A 175 -5.12 2.50 1.62
CA SER A 175 -5.71 1.22 2.01
C SER A 175 -5.37 0.09 1.03
N TYR A 176 -4.78 0.43 -0.10
CA TYR A 176 -4.15 -0.54 -0.99
C TYR A 176 -2.80 -1.00 -0.41
N THR A 177 -2.64 -2.30 -0.19
CA THR A 177 -1.50 -2.87 0.55
C THR A 177 -0.84 -4.07 -0.12
N ASP A 178 -1.04 -4.29 -1.42
CA ASP A 178 -0.39 -5.39 -2.13
C ASP A 178 1.11 -5.13 -2.29
N LEU A 179 1.92 -5.83 -1.50
CA LEU A 179 3.39 -5.67 -1.49
C LEU A 179 4.07 -6.23 -2.74
N ARG A 180 3.37 -7.01 -3.57
CA ARG A 180 3.92 -7.52 -4.83
C ARG A 180 4.02 -6.40 -5.87
N PHE A 181 3.07 -5.47 -5.81
CA PHE A 181 2.94 -4.35 -6.74
C PHE A 181 2.63 -3.05 -5.99
N PRO A 182 3.60 -2.46 -5.28
CA PRO A 182 3.45 -1.13 -4.71
C PRO A 182 3.06 -0.11 -5.78
N VAL A 183 2.06 0.71 -5.49
CA VAL A 183 1.51 1.71 -6.43
C VAL A 183 1.60 3.09 -5.83
N VAL A 184 2.13 4.04 -6.61
CA VAL A 184 2.14 5.47 -6.29
C VAL A 184 1.21 6.20 -7.26
N PHE A 185 0.33 7.02 -6.74
CA PHE A 185 -0.56 7.87 -7.52
C PHE A 185 0.17 9.16 -7.89
N VAL A 186 0.44 9.38 -9.18
CA VAL A 186 1.24 10.50 -9.67
C VAL A 186 0.37 11.68 -10.09
N GLU A 187 -0.67 11.42 -10.90
CA GLU A 187 -1.48 12.47 -11.51
C GLU A 187 -2.89 11.97 -11.80
N ALA A 188 -3.88 12.83 -11.65
CA ALA A 188 -5.25 12.61 -12.08
C ALA A 188 -5.61 13.54 -13.23
N GLY A 189 -6.49 13.09 -14.14
CA GLY A 189 -6.89 13.92 -15.28
C GLY A 189 -8.07 13.39 -16.06
N SER A 190 -8.35 14.06 -17.17
CA SER A 190 -9.34 13.63 -18.15
C SER A 190 -8.63 13.03 -19.37
N ALA A 191 -9.22 11.99 -19.96
CA ALA A 191 -8.82 11.54 -21.27
C ALA A 191 -9.10 12.66 -22.29
N LYS A 192 -8.09 12.98 -23.09
CA LYS A 192 -8.22 13.91 -24.23
C LYS A 192 -8.98 13.24 -25.35
#